data_c158bdd1ad32d35c62c3fa2f1ec0a613
#
_entry.id   c158bdd1ad32d35c62c3fa2f1ec0a613
#
_cell.length_a   1.000
_cell.length_b   1.000
_cell.length_c   1.000
_cell.angle_alpha   90.00
_cell.angle_beta   90.00
_cell.angle_gamma   90.00
#
_symmetry.space_group_name_H-M   'P 1'
#
loop_
_entity.id
_entity.type
_entity.pdbx_description
1 polymer ?
#
loop_
_entity_poly.entity_id
_entity_poly.type
_entity_poly.pdbx_seq_one_letter_code
_entity_poly.pdbx_strand_id
1 'polypeptide(L)'
;MSVNHRLVNPLTDQLFDGILTLKTREECYEFFEDLCTINELRDMSQRLEVARMLEAGDKYDRIEEATGASTATISRVKRCLKFGADGYVPVSYTHLRAHETLSDLV
;
A
#
# COMPACT_ATOMS: atom_id res chain seq x y z
N MET A 1 -4.33 12.04 -13.11
CA MET A 1 -3.70 11.90 -11.80
C MET A 1 -3.68 13.25 -11.08
N SER A 2 -4.06 13.27 -9.83
CA SER A 2 -4.10 14.52 -9.09
C SER A 2 -3.49 14.34 -7.71
N VAL A 3 -2.28 14.84 -7.56
CA VAL A 3 -1.59 14.86 -6.28
C VAL A 3 -2.03 16.12 -5.52
N ASN A 4 -2.31 15.96 -4.24
CA ASN A 4 -2.64 17.09 -3.39
C ASN A 4 -1.41 17.96 -3.20
N HIS A 5 -1.44 19.20 -3.67
CA HIS A 5 -0.31 20.12 -3.59
C HIS A 5 0.17 20.36 -2.15
N ARG A 6 -0.69 20.19 -1.16
CA ARG A 6 -0.31 20.36 0.25
C ARG A 6 0.70 19.33 0.71
N LEU A 7 0.78 18.20 0.02
CA LEU A 7 1.76 17.15 0.33
C LEU A 7 3.14 17.44 -0.25
N VAL A 8 3.20 18.26 -1.29
CA VAL A 8 4.45 18.51 -2.00
C VAL A 8 5.25 19.60 -1.27
N ASN A 9 6.41 19.22 -0.78
CA ASN A 9 7.34 20.14 -0.11
C ASN A 9 8.74 19.52 -0.11
N PRO A 10 9.78 20.31 0.19
CA PRO A 10 11.16 19.80 0.11
C PRO A 10 11.44 18.60 1.03
N LEU A 11 10.84 18.54 2.20
CA LEU A 11 11.05 17.41 3.11
C LEU A 11 10.44 16.13 2.57
N THR A 12 9.24 16.23 2.01
CA THR A 12 8.57 15.07 1.41
C THR A 12 9.30 14.63 0.13
N ASP A 13 9.76 15.58 -0.66
CA ASP A 13 10.58 15.28 -1.85
C ASP A 13 11.81 14.49 -1.45
N GLN A 14 12.51 14.92 -0.41
CA GLN A 14 13.70 14.24 0.09
C GLN A 14 13.40 12.82 0.55
N LEU A 15 12.28 12.63 1.23
CA LEU A 15 11.85 11.30 1.65
C LEU A 15 11.66 10.38 0.46
N PHE A 16 10.93 10.86 -0.55
CA PHE A 16 10.66 10.04 -1.72
C PHE A 16 11.91 9.80 -2.56
N ASP A 17 12.79 10.78 -2.66
CA ASP A 17 14.08 10.58 -3.32
C ASP A 17 14.87 9.46 -2.63
N GLY A 18 14.84 9.42 -1.30
CA GLY A 18 15.47 8.37 -0.53
C GLY A 18 14.84 7.00 -0.81
N ILE A 19 13.51 6.94 -0.81
CA ILE A 19 12.80 5.70 -1.09
C ILE A 19 13.15 5.18 -2.50
N LEU A 20 13.26 6.09 -3.46
CA LEU A 20 13.56 5.69 -4.84
C LEU A 20 14.97 5.13 -5.03
N THR A 21 15.86 5.27 -4.04
CA THR A 21 17.18 4.66 -4.10
C THR A 21 17.19 3.20 -3.63
N LEU A 22 16.12 2.75 -2.97
CA LEU A 22 16.03 1.38 -2.47
C LEU A 22 15.85 0.42 -3.64
N LYS A 23 16.62 -0.67 -3.61
CA LYS A 23 16.65 -1.63 -4.73
C LYS A 23 16.17 -3.03 -4.35
N THR A 24 16.19 -3.36 -3.06
CA THR A 24 15.82 -4.69 -2.60
C THR A 24 14.78 -4.60 -1.49
N ARG A 25 14.05 -5.70 -1.31
CA ARG A 25 13.09 -5.80 -0.22
C ARG A 25 13.79 -5.65 1.14
N GLU A 26 14.98 -6.22 1.27
CA GLU A 26 15.75 -6.14 2.49
C GLU A 26 16.11 -4.70 2.84
N GLU A 27 16.54 -3.92 1.83
CA GLU A 27 16.82 -2.50 2.03
C GLU A 27 15.57 -1.75 2.47
N CYS A 28 14.40 -2.11 1.95
CA CYS A 28 13.15 -1.51 2.39
C CYS A 28 12.86 -1.81 3.85
N TYR A 29 13.05 -3.06 4.28
CA TYR A 29 12.86 -3.42 5.68
C TYR A 29 13.79 -2.62 6.58
N GLU A 30 15.06 -2.51 6.21
CA GLU A 30 16.04 -1.76 7.00
C GLU A 30 15.67 -0.29 7.12
N PHE A 31 15.34 0.33 5.99
CA PHE A 31 15.00 1.75 5.97
C PHE A 31 13.73 2.04 6.75
N PHE A 32 12.67 1.28 6.51
CA PHE A 32 11.38 1.52 7.15
C PHE A 32 11.37 1.12 8.63
N GLU A 33 12.21 0.15 9.02
CA GLU A 33 12.38 -0.17 10.43
C GLU A 33 12.89 1.05 11.22
N ASP A 34 13.84 1.77 10.65
CA ASP A 34 14.40 2.94 11.31
C ASP A 34 13.50 4.17 11.17
N LEU A 35 12.79 4.30 10.06
CA LEU A 35 11.99 5.48 9.78
C LEU A 35 10.62 5.45 10.45
N CYS A 36 9.99 4.30 10.49
CA CYS A 36 8.60 4.15 10.95
C CYS A 36 8.50 3.35 12.24
N THR A 37 7.42 3.59 12.97
CA THR A 37 7.05 2.68 14.07
C THR A 37 6.49 1.38 13.46
N ILE A 38 6.46 0.32 14.27
CA ILE A 38 5.90 -0.96 13.86
C ILE A 38 4.44 -0.79 13.44
N ASN A 39 3.67 0.00 14.21
CA ASN A 39 2.25 0.21 13.91
C ASN A 39 2.06 1.00 12.61
N GLU A 40 2.89 1.99 12.35
CA GLU A 40 2.83 2.73 11.09
C GLU A 40 3.06 1.81 9.88
N LEU A 41 4.06 0.94 9.99
CA LEU A 41 4.36 0.02 8.89
C LEU A 41 3.25 -1.01 8.71
N ARG A 42 2.71 -1.53 9.81
CA ARG A 42 1.58 -2.47 9.76
C ARG A 42 0.36 -1.84 9.11
N ASP A 43 0.05 -0.58 9.46
CA ASP A 43 -1.11 0.12 8.91
C ASP A 43 -0.97 0.31 7.41
N MET A 44 0.22 0.68 6.95
CA MET A 44 0.47 0.85 5.51
C MET A 44 0.35 -0.49 4.78
N SER A 45 0.93 -1.54 5.35
CA SER A 45 0.86 -2.89 4.77
C SER A 45 -0.58 -3.39 4.69
N GLN A 46 -1.35 -3.15 5.75
CA GLN A 46 -2.76 -3.53 5.79
C GLN A 46 -3.56 -2.82 4.70
N ARG A 47 -3.35 -1.51 4.55
CA ARG A 47 -4.07 -0.74 3.53
C ARG A 47 -3.76 -1.23 2.12
N LEU A 48 -2.51 -1.60 1.86
CA LEU A 48 -2.14 -2.13 0.55
C LEU A 48 -2.86 -3.46 0.28
N GLU A 49 -2.91 -4.34 1.26
CA GLU A 49 -3.63 -5.61 1.10
C GLU A 49 -5.12 -5.41 0.92
N VAL A 50 -5.71 -4.46 1.66
CA VAL A 50 -7.12 -4.11 1.49
C VAL A 50 -7.38 -3.65 0.05
N ALA A 51 -6.50 -2.80 -0.50
CA ALA A 51 -6.64 -2.32 -1.87
C ALA A 51 -6.57 -3.48 -2.86
N ARG A 52 -5.63 -4.40 -2.67
CA ARG A 52 -5.49 -5.57 -3.52
C ARG A 52 -6.76 -6.43 -3.50
N MET A 53 -7.30 -6.68 -2.33
CA MET A 53 -8.50 -7.51 -2.19
C MET A 53 -9.75 -6.83 -2.77
N LEU A 54 -9.87 -5.51 -2.60
CA LEU A 54 -10.97 -4.76 -3.21
C LEU A 54 -10.91 -4.83 -4.73
N GLU A 55 -9.73 -4.72 -5.32
CA GLU A 55 -9.56 -4.82 -6.77
C GLU A 55 -9.84 -6.24 -7.26
N ALA A 56 -9.60 -7.23 -6.42
CA ALA A 56 -9.93 -8.62 -6.75
C ALA A 56 -11.43 -8.93 -6.64
N GLY A 57 -12.22 -7.99 -6.11
CA GLY A 57 -13.65 -8.16 -5.99
C GLY A 57 -14.12 -8.78 -4.69
N ASP A 58 -13.23 -8.89 -3.70
CA ASP A 58 -13.60 -9.47 -2.41
C ASP A 58 -14.58 -8.57 -1.67
N LYS A 59 -15.45 -9.21 -0.88
CA LYS A 59 -16.43 -8.51 -0.08
C LYS A 59 -15.82 -8.03 1.23
N TYR A 60 -16.45 -7.05 1.86
CA TYR A 60 -15.93 -6.41 3.07
C TYR A 60 -15.69 -7.39 4.21
N ASP A 61 -16.62 -8.29 4.47
CA ASP A 61 -16.47 -9.24 5.57
C ASP A 61 -15.26 -10.15 5.39
N ARG A 62 -15.01 -10.59 4.15
CA ARG A 62 -13.80 -11.37 3.85
C ARG A 62 -12.53 -10.55 4.05
N ILE A 63 -12.56 -9.29 3.63
CA ILE A 63 -11.39 -8.41 3.80
C ILE A 63 -11.12 -8.17 5.28
N GLU A 64 -12.16 -7.92 6.07
CA GLU A 64 -12.02 -7.74 7.52
C GLU A 64 -11.39 -8.97 8.15
N GLU A 65 -11.87 -10.17 7.78
CA GLU A 65 -11.36 -11.41 8.31
C GLU A 65 -9.89 -11.64 7.93
N ALA A 66 -9.54 -11.38 6.67
CA ALA A 66 -8.20 -11.65 6.16
C ALA A 66 -7.15 -10.63 6.63
N THR A 67 -7.54 -9.36 6.79
CA THR A 67 -6.58 -8.28 7.07
C THR A 67 -6.68 -7.71 8.48
N GLY A 68 -7.80 -7.92 9.16
CA GLY A 68 -8.06 -7.28 10.44
C GLY A 68 -8.45 -5.81 10.32
N ALA A 69 -8.61 -5.30 9.10
CA ALA A 69 -8.98 -3.90 8.89
C ALA A 69 -10.43 -3.66 9.28
N SER A 70 -10.70 -2.49 9.86
CA SER A 70 -12.07 -2.09 10.17
C SER A 70 -12.83 -1.72 8.90
N THR A 71 -14.16 -1.72 9.00
CA THR A 71 -15.01 -1.28 7.88
C THR A 71 -14.65 0.15 7.46
N ALA A 72 -14.33 1.01 8.42
CA ALA A 72 -13.94 2.39 8.13
C ALA A 72 -12.66 2.44 7.29
N THR A 73 -11.67 1.62 7.62
CA THR A 73 -10.43 1.54 6.86
C THR A 73 -10.69 1.05 5.43
N ILE A 74 -11.49 -0.01 5.29
CA ILE A 74 -11.82 -0.57 3.99
C ILE A 74 -12.54 0.46 3.13
N SER A 75 -13.50 1.18 3.70
CA SER A 75 -14.24 2.22 2.98
C SER A 75 -13.33 3.37 2.56
N ARG A 76 -12.36 3.74 3.41
CA ARG A 76 -11.40 4.78 3.08
C ARG A 76 -10.51 4.36 1.91
N VAL A 77 -10.01 3.14 1.92
CA VAL A 77 -9.19 2.62 0.82
C VAL A 77 -10.00 2.56 -0.47
N LYS A 78 -11.25 2.08 -0.38
CA LYS A 78 -12.13 2.02 -1.55
C LYS A 78 -12.34 3.41 -2.14
N ARG A 79 -12.52 4.42 -1.30
CA ARG A 79 -12.65 5.81 -1.77
C ARG A 79 -11.40 6.27 -2.49
N CYS A 80 -10.21 5.94 -1.97
CA CYS A 80 -8.95 6.29 -2.61
C CYS A 80 -8.79 5.59 -3.96
N LEU A 81 -9.25 4.35 -4.08
CA LEU A 81 -9.20 3.64 -5.36
C LEU A 81 -10.09 4.29 -6.42
N LYS A 82 -11.23 4.86 -6.00
CA LYS A 82 -12.18 5.48 -6.94
C LYS A 82 -11.85 6.94 -7.22
N PHE A 83 -11.47 7.70 -6.20
CA PHE A 83 -11.38 9.16 -6.28
C PHE A 83 -10.03 9.72 -5.84
N GLY A 84 -9.06 8.87 -5.55
CA GLY A 84 -7.76 9.31 -5.09
C GLY A 84 -6.80 9.68 -6.22
N ALA A 85 -5.51 9.62 -5.93
CA ALA A 85 -4.45 10.03 -6.85
C ALA A 85 -3.98 8.90 -7.77
N ASP A 86 -4.69 7.78 -7.80
CA ASP A 86 -4.33 6.57 -8.55
C ASP A 86 -3.01 5.94 -8.10
N GLY A 87 -2.60 6.24 -6.86
CA GLY A 87 -1.34 5.74 -6.32
C GLY A 87 -1.29 4.24 -6.13
N TYR A 88 -2.43 3.61 -5.89
CA TYR A 88 -2.48 2.15 -5.72
C TYR A 88 -2.39 1.38 -7.03
N VAL A 89 -2.77 1.99 -8.14
CA VAL A 89 -2.92 1.29 -9.41
C VAL A 89 -1.67 0.54 -9.85
N PRO A 90 -0.50 1.20 -10.03
CA PRO A 90 0.69 0.46 -10.47
C PRO A 90 1.23 -0.49 -9.41
N VAL A 91 1.12 -0.12 -8.14
CA VAL A 91 1.66 -0.93 -7.03
C VAL A 91 0.82 -2.19 -6.84
N SER A 92 -0.52 -2.06 -6.84
CA SER A 92 -1.42 -3.21 -6.70
C SER A 92 -1.26 -4.18 -7.87
N TYR A 93 -1.15 -3.68 -9.08
CA TYR A 93 -0.94 -4.52 -10.26
C TYR A 93 0.35 -5.33 -10.14
N THR A 94 1.45 -4.68 -9.77
CA THR A 94 2.74 -5.34 -9.61
C THR A 94 2.67 -6.37 -8.49
N HIS A 95 2.01 -6.01 -7.39
CA HIS A 95 1.85 -6.90 -6.24
C HIS A 95 1.02 -8.14 -6.59
N LEU A 96 -0.08 -7.96 -7.34
CA LEU A 96 -0.91 -9.08 -7.78
C LEU A 96 -0.12 -10.05 -8.64
N ARG A 97 0.69 -9.56 -9.55
CA ARG A 97 1.53 -10.43 -10.40
C ARG A 97 2.53 -11.20 -9.57
N ALA A 98 3.18 -10.54 -8.61
CA ALA A 98 4.12 -11.22 -7.72
C ALA A 98 3.41 -12.28 -6.89
N HIS A 99 2.20 -11.99 -6.41
CA HIS A 99 1.40 -12.92 -5.65
C HIS A 99 0.99 -14.14 -6.47
N GLU A 100 0.57 -13.93 -7.71
CA GLU A 100 0.23 -15.02 -8.62
C GLU A 100 1.42 -15.94 -8.85
N THR A 101 2.59 -15.34 -9.06
CA THR A 101 3.82 -16.12 -9.24
C THR A 101 4.11 -17.00 -8.03
N LEU A 102 3.96 -16.45 -6.83
CA LEU A 102 4.17 -17.20 -5.60
C LEU A 102 3.12 -18.31 -5.45
N SER A 103 1.88 -18.05 -5.84
CA SER A 103 0.82 -19.04 -5.79
C SER A 103 1.09 -20.21 -6.74
N ASP A 104 1.67 -19.92 -7.88
CA ASP A 104 2.02 -20.96 -8.87
C ASP A 104 3.12 -21.86 -8.36
N LEU A 105 3.94 -21.39 -7.43
CA LEU A 105 5.02 -22.19 -6.85
C LEU A 105 4.53 -23.08 -5.70
N VAL A 106 3.33 -22.85 -5.23
CA VAL A 106 2.71 -23.62 -4.15
C VAL A 106 1.74 -24.64 -4.71
#